data_bc24df362dcff0b911cd0a84ee53670a
#
_entry.id   bc24df362dcff0b911cd0a84ee53670a
#
_cell.length_a   1.000
_cell.length_b   1.000
_cell.length_c   1.000
_cell.angle_alpha   90.00
_cell.angle_beta   90.00
_cell.angle_gamma   90.00
#
_symmetry.space_group_name_H-M   'P 1'
#
loop_
_entity.id
_entity.type
_entity.pdbx_description
1 polymer ?
#
loop_
_entity_poly.entity_id
_entity_poly.type
_entity_poly.pdbx_seq_one_letter_code
_entity_poly.pdbx_strand_id
1 'polypeptide(L)'
;MGNDLLWVEKYRPKKIEDIIGNEEAKATFVEWLKNKRRSKKAVLLYGPPGVGKTALANAAAKEFGFTIIEMNASDTRSEKAINAVAKPATSYVALDNFSTQSKGNLLFLDEVDGIAGNEDRGGVGAIIKIVEESRVPVIMAANDPDIDKLRPLKKVCLLVRFQQIRIPLVIALLQKICLLEHVKAEFEALERIAQNSRGDVRSAINDLQSLSEGNHALTLQDTAMLTSRNKDISMDETLRGFFTAKSIAEVSSLLSRSNVDYDDFLLSVSDNLPRRYTNPAELATAYDFVSQADVFRGRIGTEHWHLLKYFFNCLSKAAAVNPQSYKPFEFISPPIRIITLFWTKGKRTMLDAICGKIGAQCHVSHATAKHDFVPFVKEILQKQKASPLVAWFKFTPEEVDFLIKMNRF
;
A
#
# COMPACT_ATOMS: atom_id res chain seq x y z
N MET A 1 34.48 -10.63 19.67
CA MET A 1 33.10 -10.15 19.44
C MET A 1 33.04 -9.73 17.99
N GLY A 2 32.61 -10.63 17.10
CA GLY A 2 32.49 -10.37 15.67
C GLY A 2 31.34 -9.39 15.47
N ASN A 3 31.52 -8.42 14.57
CA ASN A 3 30.47 -7.56 14.08
C ASN A 3 29.45 -8.45 13.32
N ASP A 4 28.39 -8.90 13.96
CA ASP A 4 27.26 -9.59 13.33
C ASP A 4 26.42 -8.58 12.55
N LEU A 5 27.00 -8.03 11.49
CA LEU A 5 26.25 -7.24 10.51
C LEU A 5 25.26 -8.16 9.82
N LEU A 6 24.00 -7.74 9.76
CA LEU A 6 22.98 -8.42 8.95
C LEU A 6 23.48 -8.63 7.51
N TRP A 7 23.33 -9.81 6.97
CA TRP A 7 23.84 -10.15 5.64
C TRP A 7 23.23 -9.25 4.55
N VAL A 8 22.01 -8.78 4.73
CA VAL A 8 21.40 -7.80 3.83
C VAL A 8 22.24 -6.51 3.72
N GLU A 9 22.81 -6.04 4.81
CA GLU A 9 23.68 -4.85 4.79
C GLU A 9 25.11 -5.19 4.38
N LYS A 10 25.64 -6.33 4.78
CA LYS A 10 26.98 -6.81 4.42
C LYS A 10 27.12 -7.01 2.90
N TYR A 11 26.09 -7.58 2.26
CA TYR A 11 26.03 -7.88 0.81
C TYR A 11 25.24 -6.84 0.01
N ARG A 12 24.96 -5.69 0.58
CA ARG A 12 24.30 -4.60 -0.13
C ARG A 12 25.13 -4.19 -1.35
N PRO A 13 24.54 -4.15 -2.55
CA PRO A 13 25.22 -3.79 -3.78
C PRO A 13 25.93 -2.43 -3.67
N LYS A 14 27.21 -2.40 -4.03
CA LYS A 14 28.02 -1.17 -4.02
C LYS A 14 28.13 -0.52 -5.38
N LYS A 15 27.95 -1.30 -6.45
CA LYS A 15 27.94 -0.87 -7.85
C LYS A 15 26.62 -1.26 -8.49
N ILE A 16 26.26 -0.56 -9.57
CA ILE A 16 25.04 -0.86 -10.35
C ILE A 16 25.10 -2.28 -10.94
N GLU A 17 26.27 -2.73 -11.33
CA GLU A 17 26.50 -4.08 -11.87
C GLU A 17 26.25 -5.21 -10.85
N ASP A 18 26.41 -4.92 -9.55
CA ASP A 18 26.19 -5.90 -8.47
C ASP A 18 24.70 -6.18 -8.24
N ILE A 19 23.82 -5.34 -8.77
CA ILE A 19 22.36 -5.47 -8.63
C ILE A 19 21.88 -6.53 -9.62
N ILE A 20 21.30 -7.61 -9.10
CA ILE A 20 20.82 -8.71 -9.94
C ILE A 20 19.50 -8.36 -10.64
N GLY A 21 19.39 -8.72 -11.91
CA GLY A 21 18.18 -8.56 -12.73
C GLY A 21 17.85 -7.10 -13.06
N ASN A 22 16.69 -6.90 -13.66
CA ASN A 22 16.16 -5.60 -14.06
C ASN A 22 17.10 -4.76 -14.95
N GLU A 23 17.78 -5.41 -15.91
CA GLU A 23 18.81 -4.80 -16.76
C GLU A 23 18.27 -3.58 -17.55
N GLU A 24 17.07 -3.70 -18.11
CA GLU A 24 16.40 -2.62 -18.83
C GLU A 24 16.13 -1.41 -17.92
N ALA A 25 15.63 -1.67 -16.70
CA ALA A 25 15.36 -0.63 -15.71
C ALA A 25 16.65 0.10 -15.30
N LYS A 26 17.74 -0.65 -15.06
CA LYS A 26 19.06 -0.11 -14.76
C LYS A 26 19.59 0.73 -15.91
N ALA A 27 19.51 0.25 -17.14
CA ALA A 27 19.97 0.98 -18.33
C ALA A 27 19.21 2.29 -18.51
N THR A 28 17.87 2.26 -18.45
CA THR A 28 17.01 3.45 -18.55
C THR A 28 17.32 4.47 -17.46
N PHE A 29 17.52 4.00 -16.24
CA PHE A 29 17.87 4.86 -15.10
C PHE A 29 19.26 5.51 -15.28
N VAL A 30 20.27 4.74 -15.69
CA VAL A 30 21.63 5.23 -15.92
C VAL A 30 21.66 6.25 -17.05
N GLU A 31 20.96 6.00 -18.15
CA GLU A 31 20.83 6.95 -19.26
C GLU A 31 20.22 8.26 -18.79
N TRP A 32 19.11 8.20 -18.01
CA TRP A 32 18.51 9.39 -17.43
C TRP A 32 19.47 10.13 -16.51
N LEU A 33 20.24 9.42 -15.67
CA LEU A 33 21.17 10.05 -14.73
C LEU A 33 22.36 10.73 -15.45
N LYS A 34 22.86 10.13 -16.53
CA LYS A 34 23.95 10.68 -17.37
C LYS A 34 23.54 11.91 -18.17
N ASN A 35 22.28 12.01 -18.55
CA ASN A 35 21.80 13.09 -19.39
C ASN A 35 21.68 14.41 -18.61
N LYS A 36 22.57 15.39 -18.90
CA LYS A 36 22.55 16.72 -18.26
C LYS A 36 21.32 17.56 -18.65
N ARG A 37 20.76 17.35 -19.86
CA ARG A 37 19.55 18.03 -20.36
C ARG A 37 18.34 17.12 -20.23
N ARG A 38 18.02 16.69 -19.01
CA ARG A 38 16.91 15.80 -18.74
C ARG A 38 15.59 16.42 -19.17
N SER A 39 14.79 15.69 -19.92
CA SER A 39 13.41 16.09 -20.24
C SER A 39 12.53 16.11 -18.98
N LYS A 40 12.83 15.22 -18.03
CA LYS A 40 12.18 15.14 -16.72
C LYS A 40 13.23 15.20 -15.62
N LYS A 41 13.02 16.08 -14.64
CA LYS A 41 13.95 16.32 -13.53
C LYS A 41 13.97 15.20 -12.50
N ALA A 42 12.92 14.39 -12.45
CA ALA A 42 12.75 13.30 -11.50
C ALA A 42 12.53 11.96 -12.19
N VAL A 43 12.91 10.88 -11.50
CA VAL A 43 12.61 9.51 -11.86
C VAL A 43 11.84 8.83 -10.73
N LEU A 44 10.82 8.04 -11.08
CA LEU A 44 10.07 7.19 -10.15
C LEU A 44 10.40 5.72 -10.45
N LEU A 45 11.15 5.09 -9.54
CA LEU A 45 11.44 3.66 -9.53
C LEU A 45 10.26 2.94 -8.88
N TYR A 46 9.58 2.05 -9.58
CA TYR A 46 8.40 1.38 -9.02
C TYR A 46 8.40 -0.11 -9.29
N GLY A 47 7.78 -0.88 -8.40
CA GLY A 47 7.67 -2.33 -8.48
C GLY A 47 7.74 -3.01 -7.12
N PRO A 48 7.70 -4.35 -7.06
CA PRO A 48 7.64 -5.11 -5.82
C PRO A 48 8.72 -4.72 -4.79
N PRO A 49 8.51 -5.00 -3.49
CA PRO A 49 9.54 -4.81 -2.48
C PRO A 49 10.75 -5.73 -2.72
N GLY A 50 11.90 -5.36 -2.19
CA GLY A 50 13.12 -6.19 -2.20
C GLY A 50 13.79 -6.44 -3.54
N VAL A 51 13.35 -5.77 -4.64
CA VAL A 51 13.92 -5.94 -6.00
C VAL A 51 15.12 -5.03 -6.31
N GLY A 52 15.58 -4.21 -5.34
CA GLY A 52 16.78 -3.39 -5.48
C GLY A 52 16.57 -1.92 -5.84
N LYS A 53 15.37 -1.34 -5.74
CA LYS A 53 15.10 0.10 -6.04
C LYS A 53 15.99 1.04 -5.23
N THR A 54 15.98 0.92 -3.91
CA THR A 54 16.81 1.72 -2.98
C THR A 54 18.30 1.42 -3.17
N ALA A 55 18.65 0.15 -3.44
CA ALA A 55 20.02 -0.24 -3.70
C ALA A 55 20.58 0.43 -4.97
N LEU A 56 19.75 0.56 -6.04
CA LEU A 56 20.13 1.22 -7.27
C LEU A 56 20.42 2.71 -7.04
N ALA A 57 19.56 3.42 -6.30
CA ALA A 57 19.76 4.83 -5.99
C ALA A 57 21.08 5.05 -5.25
N ASN A 58 21.37 4.22 -4.23
CA ASN A 58 22.59 4.30 -3.43
C ASN A 58 23.85 3.91 -4.22
N ALA A 59 23.79 2.84 -5.02
CA ALA A 59 24.93 2.41 -5.85
C ALA A 59 25.25 3.46 -6.90
N ALA A 60 24.22 4.02 -7.57
CA ALA A 60 24.40 5.07 -8.56
C ALA A 60 24.95 6.37 -7.97
N ALA A 61 24.50 6.79 -6.78
CA ALA A 61 25.06 7.97 -6.15
C ALA A 61 26.57 7.82 -5.91
N LYS A 62 26.99 6.65 -5.40
CA LYS A 62 28.42 6.35 -5.19
C LYS A 62 29.21 6.30 -6.51
N GLU A 63 28.69 5.57 -7.50
CA GLU A 63 29.39 5.36 -8.79
C GLU A 63 29.54 6.65 -9.58
N PHE A 64 28.52 7.52 -9.57
CA PHE A 64 28.55 8.80 -10.27
C PHE A 64 29.11 9.95 -9.43
N GLY A 65 29.47 9.72 -8.16
CA GLY A 65 30.07 10.73 -7.28
C GLY A 65 29.08 11.80 -6.80
N PHE A 66 27.83 11.42 -6.54
CA PHE A 66 26.80 12.27 -5.90
C PHE A 66 26.78 12.05 -4.39
N THR A 67 26.53 13.12 -3.65
CA THR A 67 26.14 13.04 -2.25
C THR A 67 24.63 12.78 -2.18
N ILE A 68 24.24 11.60 -1.69
CA ILE A 68 22.82 11.25 -1.57
C ILE A 68 22.24 11.84 -0.28
N ILE A 69 21.08 12.49 -0.42
CA ILE A 69 20.24 12.93 0.70
C ILE A 69 18.99 12.08 0.64
N GLU A 70 18.93 11.13 1.58
CA GLU A 70 17.83 10.16 1.66
C GLU A 70 16.78 10.62 2.65
N MET A 71 15.51 10.50 2.27
CA MET A 71 14.36 10.79 3.10
C MET A 71 13.30 9.70 2.87
N ASN A 72 12.83 9.11 3.96
CA ASN A 72 11.65 8.25 3.92
C ASN A 72 10.40 9.13 3.90
N ALA A 73 9.66 9.04 2.81
CA ALA A 73 8.49 9.85 2.60
C ALA A 73 7.32 9.45 3.53
N SER A 74 7.29 8.21 4.01
CA SER A 74 6.29 7.74 4.97
C SER A 74 6.44 8.35 6.37
N ASP A 75 7.67 8.72 6.76
CA ASP A 75 7.94 9.33 8.07
C ASP A 75 7.62 10.84 8.10
N THR A 76 7.61 11.49 6.91
CA THR A 76 7.44 12.93 6.76
C THR A 76 6.17 13.25 5.99
N ARG A 77 5.00 12.93 6.55
CA ARG A 77 3.69 13.02 5.86
C ARG A 77 3.18 14.44 5.63
N SER A 78 3.69 15.45 6.35
CA SER A 78 3.22 16.83 6.21
C SER A 78 4.04 17.63 5.20
N GLU A 79 3.37 18.53 4.45
CA GLU A 79 4.03 19.47 3.53
C GLU A 79 5.17 20.26 4.21
N LYS A 80 5.01 20.66 5.47
CA LYS A 80 6.02 21.39 6.23
C LYS A 80 7.28 20.55 6.49
N ALA A 81 7.12 19.28 6.86
CA ALA A 81 8.25 18.38 7.14
C ALA A 81 9.01 18.04 5.86
N ILE A 82 8.30 17.76 4.76
CA ILE A 82 8.90 17.50 3.44
C ILE A 82 9.70 18.73 2.98
N ASN A 83 9.13 19.92 3.07
CA ASN A 83 9.79 21.16 2.67
C ASN A 83 11.02 21.50 3.53
N ALA A 84 10.98 21.19 4.82
CA ALA A 84 12.09 21.48 5.74
C ALA A 84 13.37 20.70 5.39
N VAL A 85 13.24 19.46 4.91
CA VAL A 85 14.37 18.59 4.57
C VAL A 85 14.73 18.71 3.09
N ALA A 86 13.75 18.70 2.19
CA ALA A 86 14.00 18.63 0.76
C ALA A 86 14.41 19.98 0.16
N LYS A 87 13.89 21.13 0.61
CA LYS A 87 14.27 22.44 0.09
C LYS A 87 15.74 22.78 0.29
N PRO A 88 16.35 22.61 1.47
CA PRO A 88 17.79 22.79 1.64
C PRO A 88 18.59 21.84 0.74
N ALA A 89 18.16 20.56 0.67
CA ALA A 89 18.82 19.54 -0.15
C ALA A 89 18.87 19.90 -1.65
N THR A 90 17.82 20.54 -2.16
CA THR A 90 17.70 20.90 -3.58
C THR A 90 18.26 22.28 -3.93
N SER A 91 18.45 23.17 -2.93
CA SER A 91 18.85 24.56 -3.12
C SER A 91 20.32 24.84 -2.85
N TYR A 92 20.95 24.08 -1.97
CA TYR A 92 22.37 24.32 -1.56
C TYR A 92 23.29 23.29 -2.20
N VAL A 93 24.37 23.80 -2.82
CA VAL A 93 25.57 23.02 -3.07
C VAL A 93 26.26 22.92 -1.70
N ALA A 94 26.41 21.70 -1.15
CA ALA A 94 27.03 21.54 0.15
C ALA A 94 28.41 22.17 0.20
N LEU A 95 28.69 22.96 1.24
CA LEU A 95 30.00 23.57 1.46
C LEU A 95 31.14 22.53 1.61
N ASP A 96 30.80 21.29 2.01
CA ASP A 96 31.72 20.14 2.07
C ASP A 96 32.23 19.66 0.71
N ASN A 97 31.68 20.14 -0.40
CA ASN A 97 32.16 19.82 -1.76
C ASN A 97 33.54 20.42 -2.08
N PHE A 98 34.10 21.26 -1.21
CA PHE A 98 35.46 21.76 -1.36
C PHE A 98 36.55 20.76 -0.97
N SER A 99 36.20 19.73 -0.19
CA SER A 99 37.16 18.70 0.29
C SER A 99 36.98 17.33 -0.38
N THR A 100 35.88 17.06 -1.08
CA THR A 100 35.61 15.80 -1.77
C THR A 100 35.22 16.05 -3.22
N GLN A 101 35.65 15.18 -4.15
CA GLN A 101 35.32 15.24 -5.60
C GLN A 101 33.83 14.94 -5.90
N SER A 102 32.91 15.51 -5.13
CA SER A 102 31.47 15.30 -5.30
C SER A 102 30.95 16.11 -6.50
N LYS A 103 30.18 15.49 -7.39
CA LYS A 103 29.52 16.14 -8.53
C LYS A 103 28.27 16.93 -8.13
N GLY A 104 27.88 16.92 -6.86
CA GLY A 104 26.71 17.60 -6.34
C GLY A 104 25.79 16.68 -5.53
N ASN A 105 24.66 17.21 -5.10
CA ASN A 105 23.67 16.48 -4.33
C ASN A 105 22.71 15.68 -5.22
N LEU A 106 22.13 14.61 -4.66
CA LEU A 106 21.05 13.82 -5.22
C LEU A 106 20.02 13.61 -4.14
N LEU A 107 18.76 13.97 -4.41
CA LEU A 107 17.66 13.74 -3.46
C LEU A 107 17.00 12.39 -3.75
N PHE A 108 16.92 11.54 -2.75
CA PHE A 108 16.23 10.26 -2.81
C PHE A 108 15.05 10.23 -1.83
N LEU A 109 13.84 10.02 -2.36
CA LEU A 109 12.61 9.90 -1.60
C LEU A 109 12.14 8.44 -1.67
N ASP A 110 12.27 7.71 -0.57
CA ASP A 110 11.81 6.32 -0.49
C ASP A 110 10.36 6.24 0.00
N GLU A 111 9.65 5.19 -0.39
CA GLU A 111 8.28 4.88 0.03
C GLU A 111 7.26 6.03 -0.21
N VAL A 112 7.33 6.66 -1.40
CA VAL A 112 6.40 7.77 -1.71
C VAL A 112 4.93 7.34 -1.81
N ASP A 113 4.64 6.06 -1.95
CA ASP A 113 3.31 5.48 -1.82
C ASP A 113 2.75 5.57 -0.39
N GLY A 114 3.60 5.58 0.62
CA GLY A 114 3.20 5.80 2.02
C GLY A 114 2.57 7.17 2.30
N ILE A 115 2.87 8.20 1.49
CA ILE A 115 2.25 9.55 1.60
C ILE A 115 0.80 9.56 1.10
N ALA A 116 0.36 8.52 0.40
CA ALA A 116 -0.99 8.46 -0.19
C ALA A 116 -2.10 8.08 0.81
N GLY A 117 -1.85 8.06 2.11
CA GLY A 117 -2.83 7.79 3.18
C GLY A 117 -3.99 8.82 3.23
N ASN A 118 -5.09 8.47 3.92
CA ASN A 118 -6.31 9.30 4.00
C ASN A 118 -6.12 10.60 4.79
N GLU A 119 -5.08 10.69 5.61
CA GLU A 119 -4.79 11.85 6.47
C GLU A 119 -3.83 12.87 5.85
N ASP A 120 -3.23 12.56 4.69
CA ASP A 120 -2.16 13.34 4.09
C ASP A 120 -2.69 14.46 3.18
N ARG A 121 -2.95 15.62 3.78
CA ARG A 121 -3.31 16.83 3.02
C ARG A 121 -2.05 17.51 2.49
N GLY A 122 -1.79 17.38 1.18
CA GLY A 122 -0.80 18.20 0.47
C GLY A 122 0.58 17.57 0.25
N GLY A 123 0.91 16.37 0.76
CA GLY A 123 2.23 15.75 0.62
C GLY A 123 2.67 15.53 -0.83
N VAL A 124 1.79 14.98 -1.66
CA VAL A 124 2.07 14.78 -3.10
C VAL A 124 2.26 16.12 -3.83
N GLY A 125 1.46 17.14 -3.48
CA GLY A 125 1.62 18.50 -4.03
C GLY A 125 2.95 19.13 -3.66
N ALA A 126 3.43 18.92 -2.43
CA ALA A 126 4.74 19.37 -1.98
C ALA A 126 5.88 18.70 -2.77
N ILE A 127 5.79 17.37 -2.99
CA ILE A 127 6.79 16.65 -3.80
C ILE A 127 6.83 17.19 -5.24
N ILE A 128 5.68 17.44 -5.87
CA ILE A 128 5.63 17.99 -7.23
C ILE A 128 6.35 19.34 -7.28
N LYS A 129 6.07 20.24 -6.33
CA LYS A 129 6.76 21.56 -6.24
C LYS A 129 8.27 21.38 -6.08
N ILE A 130 8.71 20.45 -5.22
CA ILE A 130 10.14 20.14 -5.03
C ILE A 130 10.77 19.66 -6.33
N VAL A 131 10.11 18.76 -7.06
CA VAL A 131 10.59 18.25 -8.36
C VAL A 131 10.70 19.38 -9.37
N GLU A 132 9.72 20.28 -9.45
CA GLU A 132 9.71 21.41 -10.41
C GLU A 132 10.79 22.45 -10.08
N GLU A 133 10.98 22.77 -8.81
CA GLU A 133 11.94 23.76 -8.33
C GLU A 133 13.37 23.20 -8.21
N SER A 134 13.54 21.88 -8.17
CA SER A 134 14.82 21.23 -7.92
C SER A 134 15.87 21.55 -9.00
N ARG A 135 17.08 21.84 -8.54
CA ARG A 135 18.30 21.98 -9.36
C ARG A 135 19.13 20.69 -9.37
N VAL A 136 18.82 19.75 -8.52
CA VAL A 136 19.49 18.45 -8.38
C VAL A 136 18.60 17.32 -8.91
N PRO A 137 19.16 16.16 -9.31
CA PRO A 137 18.35 15.01 -9.67
C PRO A 137 17.55 14.52 -8.49
N VAL A 138 16.28 14.21 -8.74
CA VAL A 138 15.36 13.65 -7.73
C VAL A 138 15.01 12.22 -8.13
N ILE A 139 15.31 11.28 -7.25
CA ILE A 139 14.94 9.87 -7.40
C ILE A 139 13.84 9.58 -6.39
N MET A 140 12.81 8.88 -6.80
CA MET A 140 11.72 8.43 -5.94
C MET A 140 11.53 6.94 -6.07
N ALA A 141 11.16 6.26 -4.98
CA ALA A 141 10.81 4.85 -5.00
C ALA A 141 9.39 4.63 -4.46
N ALA A 142 8.64 3.73 -5.11
CA ALA A 142 7.31 3.30 -4.71
C ALA A 142 7.15 1.78 -4.92
N ASN A 143 6.34 1.13 -4.12
CA ASN A 143 5.98 -0.26 -4.36
C ASN A 143 4.79 -0.35 -5.33
N ASP A 144 3.74 0.44 -5.11
CA ASP A 144 2.58 0.53 -5.97
C ASP A 144 2.43 1.95 -6.56
N PRO A 145 2.64 2.12 -7.88
CA PRO A 145 2.48 3.42 -8.53
C PRO A 145 1.02 3.72 -8.92
N ASP A 146 0.12 2.74 -8.82
CA ASP A 146 -1.26 2.84 -9.33
C ASP A 146 -2.24 3.46 -8.33
N ILE A 147 -1.76 3.82 -7.15
CA ILE A 147 -2.50 4.61 -6.19
C ILE A 147 -2.93 5.93 -6.85
N ASP A 148 -4.23 6.20 -6.87
CA ASP A 148 -4.84 7.36 -7.54
C ASP A 148 -4.16 8.70 -7.20
N LYS A 149 -3.73 8.85 -5.95
CA LYS A 149 -3.05 10.06 -5.46
C LYS A 149 -1.66 10.28 -6.06
N LEU A 150 -0.99 9.23 -6.56
CA LEU A 150 0.33 9.32 -7.21
C LEU A 150 0.23 9.65 -8.71
N ARG A 151 -0.96 9.64 -9.30
CA ARG A 151 -1.16 9.97 -10.73
C ARG A 151 -0.54 11.31 -11.16
N PRO A 152 -0.59 12.40 -10.36
CA PRO A 152 0.07 13.65 -10.73
C PRO A 152 1.60 13.51 -10.82
N LEU A 153 2.25 12.73 -9.96
CA LEU A 153 3.69 12.48 -10.00
C LEU A 153 4.13 11.76 -11.28
N LYS A 154 3.31 10.82 -11.77
CA LYS A 154 3.61 10.11 -13.03
C LYS A 154 3.77 11.05 -14.23
N LYS A 155 3.12 12.21 -14.23
CA LYS A 155 3.21 13.18 -15.33
C LYS A 155 4.54 13.92 -15.34
N VAL A 156 5.12 14.20 -14.17
CA VAL A 156 6.36 15.00 -14.03
C VAL A 156 7.62 14.15 -13.95
N CYS A 157 7.50 12.81 -13.78
CA CYS A 157 8.63 11.90 -13.59
C CYS A 157 8.84 10.98 -14.79
N LEU A 158 10.08 10.52 -14.98
CA LEU A 158 10.37 9.34 -15.78
C LEU A 158 9.97 8.10 -14.97
N LEU A 159 9.20 7.21 -15.56
CA LEU A 159 8.76 5.98 -14.90
C LEU A 159 9.71 4.84 -15.26
N VAL A 160 10.29 4.20 -14.25
CA VAL A 160 11.19 3.04 -14.41
C VAL A 160 10.62 1.88 -13.62
N ARG A 161 10.16 0.84 -14.33
CA ARG A 161 9.53 -0.32 -13.75
C ARG A 161 10.54 -1.38 -13.36
N PHE A 162 10.48 -1.81 -12.10
CA PHE A 162 11.18 -3.00 -11.60
C PHE A 162 10.24 -4.20 -11.60
N GLN A 163 10.73 -5.29 -12.13
CA GLN A 163 10.03 -6.59 -12.11
C GLN A 163 10.56 -7.47 -10.98
N GLN A 164 9.80 -8.48 -10.62
CA GLN A 164 10.25 -9.52 -9.70
C GLN A 164 11.52 -10.17 -10.23
N ILE A 165 12.48 -10.43 -9.33
CA ILE A 165 13.72 -11.13 -9.71
C ILE A 165 13.40 -12.59 -9.97
N ARG A 166 13.92 -13.11 -11.08
CA ARG A 166 13.74 -14.51 -11.47
C ARG A 166 14.41 -15.44 -10.47
N ILE A 167 13.74 -16.53 -10.11
CA ILE A 167 14.21 -17.52 -9.14
C ILE A 167 15.66 -17.97 -9.40
N PRO A 168 16.10 -18.31 -10.63
CA PRO A 168 17.48 -18.72 -10.87
C PRO A 168 18.52 -17.66 -10.49
N LEU A 169 18.20 -16.37 -10.66
CA LEU A 169 19.10 -15.28 -10.28
C LEU A 169 19.21 -15.13 -8.75
N VAL A 170 18.09 -15.36 -8.05
CA VAL A 170 18.08 -15.36 -6.58
C VAL A 170 18.94 -16.54 -6.09
N ILE A 171 18.76 -17.74 -6.64
CA ILE A 171 19.57 -18.94 -6.28
C ILE A 171 21.05 -18.65 -6.47
N ALA A 172 21.45 -18.10 -7.62
CA ALA A 172 22.85 -17.78 -7.91
C ALA A 172 23.44 -16.79 -6.90
N LEU A 173 22.65 -15.79 -6.48
CA LEU A 173 23.07 -14.87 -5.43
C LEU A 173 23.24 -15.58 -4.08
N LEU A 174 22.26 -16.40 -3.68
CA LEU A 174 22.32 -17.15 -2.42
C LEU A 174 23.54 -18.11 -2.39
N GLN A 175 23.83 -18.80 -3.50
CA GLN A 175 25.03 -19.63 -3.63
C GLN A 175 26.30 -18.82 -3.45
N LYS A 176 26.39 -17.63 -4.07
CA LYS A 176 27.54 -16.72 -3.88
C LYS A 176 27.72 -16.33 -2.42
N ILE A 177 26.63 -16.00 -1.73
CA ILE A 177 26.66 -15.65 -0.30
C ILE A 177 27.08 -16.86 0.54
N CYS A 178 26.54 -18.04 0.29
CA CYS A 178 26.95 -19.28 0.98
C CYS A 178 28.46 -19.56 0.86
N LEU A 179 29.02 -19.35 -0.32
CA LEU A 179 30.46 -19.50 -0.53
C LEU A 179 31.28 -18.51 0.30
N LEU A 180 30.83 -17.25 0.38
CA LEU A 180 31.51 -16.20 1.14
C LEU A 180 31.38 -16.36 2.65
N GLU A 181 30.28 -16.96 3.11
CA GLU A 181 30.02 -17.23 4.55
C GLU A 181 30.41 -18.66 4.96
N HIS A 182 31.01 -19.42 4.05
CA HIS A 182 31.45 -20.82 4.31
C HIS A 182 30.30 -21.74 4.76
N VAL A 183 29.05 -21.49 4.27
CA VAL A 183 27.88 -22.31 4.52
C VAL A 183 27.75 -23.38 3.43
N LYS A 184 27.65 -24.65 3.83
CA LYS A 184 27.37 -25.77 2.91
C LYS A 184 25.85 -25.90 2.77
N ALA A 185 25.28 -25.39 1.70
CA ALA A 185 23.84 -25.45 1.45
C ALA A 185 23.50 -26.47 0.36
N GLU A 186 22.46 -27.27 0.59
CA GLU A 186 21.86 -28.12 -0.43
C GLU A 186 21.17 -27.24 -1.49
N PHE A 187 21.23 -27.64 -2.75
CA PHE A 187 20.60 -26.87 -3.84
C PHE A 187 19.10 -26.74 -3.65
N GLU A 188 18.43 -27.79 -3.24
CA GLU A 188 17.01 -27.87 -2.96
C GLU A 188 16.58 -26.91 -1.84
N ALA A 189 17.44 -26.71 -0.83
CA ALA A 189 17.21 -25.75 0.23
C ALA A 189 17.24 -24.29 -0.30
N LEU A 190 18.23 -23.96 -1.13
CA LEU A 190 18.34 -22.64 -1.75
C LEU A 190 17.18 -22.37 -2.73
N GLU A 191 16.79 -23.40 -3.50
CA GLU A 191 15.63 -23.30 -4.38
C GLU A 191 14.34 -23.02 -3.59
N ARG A 192 14.15 -23.68 -2.45
CA ARG A 192 12.99 -23.47 -1.57
C ARG A 192 12.96 -22.04 -0.99
N ILE A 193 14.10 -21.51 -0.54
CA ILE A 193 14.23 -20.13 -0.07
C ILE A 193 13.89 -19.16 -1.20
N ALA A 194 14.43 -19.37 -2.41
CA ALA A 194 14.19 -18.51 -3.55
C ALA A 194 12.72 -18.53 -4.01
N GLN A 195 12.06 -19.71 -3.99
CA GLN A 195 10.63 -19.84 -4.27
C GLN A 195 9.77 -19.12 -3.24
N ASN A 196 10.10 -19.26 -1.95
CA ASN A 196 9.35 -18.61 -0.86
C ASN A 196 9.47 -17.09 -0.88
N SER A 197 10.64 -16.57 -1.26
CA SER A 197 10.89 -15.11 -1.36
C SER A 197 10.14 -14.44 -2.52
N ARG A 198 9.65 -15.20 -3.50
CA ARG A 198 8.93 -14.67 -4.68
C ARG A 198 9.65 -13.52 -5.38
N GLY A 199 10.99 -13.56 -5.42
CA GLY A 199 11.82 -12.53 -6.04
C GLY A 199 12.13 -11.33 -5.16
N ASP A 200 11.73 -11.32 -3.89
CA ASP A 200 12.23 -10.40 -2.87
C ASP A 200 13.61 -10.88 -2.38
N VAL A 201 14.65 -10.21 -2.88
CA VAL A 201 16.05 -10.56 -2.56
C VAL A 201 16.38 -10.29 -1.11
N ARG A 202 15.79 -9.24 -0.51
CA ARG A 202 15.99 -8.90 0.91
C ARG A 202 15.47 -10.03 1.80
N SER A 203 14.25 -10.50 1.53
CA SER A 203 13.66 -11.63 2.24
C SER A 203 14.50 -12.91 2.06
N ALA A 204 14.94 -13.22 0.84
CA ALA A 204 15.75 -14.41 0.57
C ALA A 204 17.08 -14.42 1.35
N ILE A 205 17.77 -13.28 1.43
CA ILE A 205 19.04 -13.16 2.19
C ILE A 205 18.78 -13.31 3.70
N ASN A 206 17.73 -12.69 4.22
CA ASN A 206 17.37 -12.79 5.64
C ASN A 206 17.00 -14.24 6.02
N ASP A 207 16.23 -14.93 5.17
CA ASP A 207 15.88 -16.31 5.39
C ASP A 207 17.13 -17.21 5.37
N LEU A 208 18.01 -16.99 4.40
CA LEU A 208 19.30 -17.71 4.34
C LEU A 208 20.12 -17.48 5.62
N GLN A 209 20.28 -16.24 6.06
CA GLN A 209 21.01 -15.91 7.29
C GLN A 209 20.40 -16.60 8.50
N SER A 210 19.08 -16.45 8.67
CA SER A 210 18.35 -17.01 9.82
C SER A 210 18.45 -18.54 9.92
N LEU A 211 18.45 -19.24 8.77
CA LEU A 211 18.58 -20.69 8.73
C LEU A 211 20.03 -21.17 8.87
N SER A 212 20.99 -20.33 8.51
CA SER A 212 22.43 -20.65 8.62
C SER A 212 23.05 -20.26 9.95
N GLU A 213 22.32 -19.49 10.78
CA GLU A 213 22.81 -19.00 12.06
C GLU A 213 22.98 -20.17 13.05
N GLY A 214 24.22 -20.39 13.47
CA GLY A 214 24.58 -21.52 14.35
C GLY A 214 24.87 -22.85 13.64
N ASN A 215 24.57 -23.00 12.35
CA ASN A 215 24.84 -24.18 11.56
C ASN A 215 25.61 -23.83 10.27
N HIS A 216 26.77 -24.44 10.04
CA HIS A 216 27.50 -24.28 8.79
C HIS A 216 26.98 -25.17 7.63
N ALA A 217 25.89 -25.90 7.87
CA ALA A 217 25.23 -26.73 6.87
C ALA A 217 23.73 -26.39 6.83
N LEU A 218 23.18 -26.21 5.63
CA LEU A 218 21.77 -25.91 5.38
C LEU A 218 21.18 -27.05 4.56
N THR A 219 20.20 -27.75 5.13
CA THR A 219 19.49 -28.86 4.48
C THR A 219 18.07 -28.46 4.10
N LEU A 220 17.43 -29.26 3.23
CA LEU A 220 16.03 -29.05 2.86
C LEU A 220 15.10 -29.10 4.10
N GLN A 221 15.43 -29.89 5.11
CA GLN A 221 14.62 -30.02 6.34
C GLN A 221 14.58 -28.69 7.12
N ASP A 222 15.68 -27.95 7.17
CA ASP A 222 15.77 -26.65 7.85
C ASP A 222 14.83 -25.64 7.22
N THR A 223 14.56 -25.76 5.93
CA THR A 223 13.62 -24.88 5.22
C THR A 223 12.13 -25.12 5.55
N ALA A 224 11.80 -26.23 6.24
CA ALA A 224 10.43 -26.53 6.64
C ALA A 224 9.85 -25.42 7.55
N MET A 225 10.67 -24.75 8.33
CA MET A 225 10.28 -23.64 9.19
C MET A 225 9.88 -22.36 8.40
N LEU A 226 10.35 -22.21 7.15
CA LEU A 226 10.02 -21.06 6.30
C LEU A 226 8.60 -21.11 5.72
N THR A 227 7.90 -22.20 5.87
CA THR A 227 6.68 -22.52 5.10
C THR A 227 5.47 -21.63 5.45
N SER A 228 5.57 -20.72 6.41
CA SER A 228 4.41 -19.96 6.88
C SER A 228 4.48 -18.44 6.85
N ARG A 229 5.64 -17.83 6.54
CA ARG A 229 5.81 -16.39 6.80
C ARG A 229 5.24 -15.45 5.73
N ASN A 230 5.07 -15.85 4.47
CA ASN A 230 4.75 -14.93 3.38
C ASN A 230 3.77 -15.52 2.35
N LYS A 231 2.60 -15.97 2.79
CA LYS A 231 1.44 -15.92 1.92
C LYS A 231 0.59 -14.76 2.40
N ASP A 232 0.73 -13.59 1.78
CA ASP A 232 -0.34 -12.61 1.77
C ASP A 232 -1.51 -13.30 1.07
N ILE A 233 -2.35 -13.92 1.87
CA ILE A 233 -3.55 -14.59 1.40
C ILE A 233 -4.49 -13.46 0.97
N SER A 234 -4.95 -13.51 -0.27
CA SER A 234 -5.88 -12.52 -0.80
C SER A 234 -7.18 -12.51 0.02
N MET A 235 -7.94 -11.42 -0.02
CA MET A 235 -9.24 -11.31 0.64
C MET A 235 -10.17 -12.46 0.24
N ASP A 236 -10.21 -12.82 -1.05
CA ASP A 236 -11.05 -13.91 -1.57
C ASP A 236 -10.63 -15.27 -1.03
N GLU A 237 -9.34 -15.56 -1.01
CA GLU A 237 -8.80 -16.80 -0.43
C GLU A 237 -9.02 -16.85 1.09
N THR A 238 -8.89 -15.71 1.79
CA THR A 238 -9.14 -15.62 3.22
C THR A 238 -10.61 -15.91 3.54
N LEU A 239 -11.54 -15.34 2.76
CA LEU A 239 -12.97 -15.60 2.93
C LEU A 239 -13.32 -17.05 2.62
N ARG A 240 -12.76 -17.64 1.56
CA ARG A 240 -12.95 -19.08 1.25
C ARG A 240 -12.44 -19.95 2.38
N GLY A 241 -11.23 -19.70 2.85
CA GLY A 241 -10.65 -20.42 3.99
C GLY A 241 -11.48 -20.25 5.26
N PHE A 242 -11.96 -19.06 5.56
CA PHE A 242 -12.82 -18.76 6.70
C PHE A 242 -14.11 -19.59 6.68
N PHE A 243 -14.82 -19.62 5.54
CA PHE A 243 -16.08 -20.36 5.42
C PHE A 243 -15.89 -21.88 5.27
N THR A 244 -14.69 -22.36 4.95
CA THR A 244 -14.38 -23.80 4.84
C THR A 244 -13.72 -24.35 6.10
N ALA A 245 -13.26 -23.51 7.00
CA ALA A 245 -12.61 -23.91 8.25
C ALA A 245 -13.54 -24.73 9.14
N LYS A 246 -12.98 -25.80 9.73
CA LYS A 246 -13.70 -26.72 10.60
C LYS A 246 -13.43 -26.48 12.09
N SER A 247 -12.43 -25.64 12.39
CA SER A 247 -12.03 -25.37 13.77
C SER A 247 -11.64 -23.89 13.96
N ILE A 248 -11.78 -23.44 15.21
CA ILE A 248 -11.38 -22.10 15.63
C ILE A 248 -9.88 -21.87 15.39
N ALA A 249 -9.06 -22.90 15.60
CA ALA A 249 -7.62 -22.83 15.41
C ALA A 249 -7.24 -22.60 13.94
N GLU A 250 -7.93 -23.24 13.00
CA GLU A 250 -7.72 -23.02 11.55
C GLU A 250 -8.04 -21.59 11.15
N VAL A 251 -9.17 -21.04 11.61
CA VAL A 251 -9.55 -19.65 11.31
C VAL A 251 -8.55 -18.66 11.90
N SER A 252 -8.14 -18.88 13.16
CA SER A 252 -7.14 -18.01 13.80
C SER A 252 -5.80 -18.02 13.05
N SER A 253 -5.34 -19.21 12.62
CA SER A 253 -4.14 -19.36 11.79
C SER A 253 -4.28 -18.70 10.42
N LEU A 254 -5.45 -18.80 9.79
CA LEU A 254 -5.74 -18.17 8.51
C LEU A 254 -5.70 -16.64 8.63
N LEU A 255 -6.39 -16.08 9.61
CA LEU A 255 -6.47 -14.62 9.82
C LEU A 255 -5.12 -14.02 10.21
N SER A 256 -4.31 -14.72 11.01
CA SER A 256 -2.96 -14.27 11.37
C SER A 256 -1.98 -14.22 10.18
N ARG A 257 -2.30 -14.92 9.07
CA ARG A 257 -1.50 -15.00 7.85
C ARG A 257 -2.07 -14.17 6.70
N SER A 258 -3.24 -13.56 6.89
CA SER A 258 -3.89 -12.72 5.89
C SER A 258 -3.58 -11.23 6.15
N ASN A 259 -3.33 -10.49 5.08
CA ASN A 259 -3.17 -9.03 5.12
C ASN A 259 -4.46 -8.37 4.63
N VAL A 260 -5.56 -8.59 5.38
CA VAL A 260 -6.88 -8.05 5.01
C VAL A 260 -7.24 -6.87 5.91
N ASP A 261 -7.90 -5.87 5.34
CA ASP A 261 -8.56 -4.83 6.12
C ASP A 261 -9.69 -5.47 6.94
N TYR A 262 -9.69 -5.22 8.25
CA TYR A 262 -10.62 -5.89 9.17
C TYR A 262 -12.06 -5.41 9.01
N ASP A 263 -12.28 -4.17 8.60
CA ASP A 263 -13.61 -3.61 8.37
C ASP A 263 -14.22 -4.20 7.10
N ASP A 264 -13.44 -4.26 6.02
CA ASP A 264 -13.86 -4.87 4.76
C ASP A 264 -14.08 -6.39 4.92
N PHE A 265 -13.24 -7.05 5.72
CA PHE A 265 -13.40 -8.47 6.02
C PHE A 265 -14.68 -8.75 6.80
N LEU A 266 -14.96 -7.97 7.86
CA LEU A 266 -16.16 -8.12 8.68
C LEU A 266 -17.44 -7.91 7.84
N LEU A 267 -17.45 -6.88 6.97
CA LEU A 267 -18.55 -6.65 6.04
C LEU A 267 -18.73 -7.82 5.07
N SER A 268 -17.63 -8.33 4.52
CA SER A 268 -17.66 -9.45 3.59
C SER A 268 -18.16 -10.74 4.25
N VAL A 269 -17.77 -11.00 5.49
CA VAL A 269 -18.28 -12.13 6.29
C VAL A 269 -19.77 -11.96 6.51
N SER A 270 -20.22 -10.80 6.99
CA SER A 270 -21.63 -10.51 7.29
C SER A 270 -22.52 -10.74 6.07
N ASP A 271 -22.15 -10.22 4.89
CA ASP A 271 -22.95 -10.33 3.67
C ASP A 271 -22.99 -11.77 3.10
N ASN A 272 -22.00 -12.60 3.42
CA ASN A 272 -21.92 -13.98 2.93
C ASN A 272 -22.42 -15.03 3.92
N LEU A 273 -22.64 -14.71 5.21
CA LEU A 273 -23.18 -15.63 6.21
C LEU A 273 -24.49 -16.34 5.80
N PRO A 274 -25.51 -15.66 5.21
CA PRO A 274 -26.75 -16.30 4.80
C PRO A 274 -26.58 -17.37 3.72
N ARG A 275 -25.47 -17.30 2.97
CA ARG A 275 -25.12 -18.32 1.96
C ARG A 275 -24.50 -19.55 2.59
N ARG A 276 -23.84 -19.37 3.73
CA ARG A 276 -23.19 -20.45 4.48
C ARG A 276 -24.17 -21.20 5.36
N TYR A 277 -25.03 -20.49 6.12
CA TYR A 277 -25.97 -21.06 7.05
C TYR A 277 -27.38 -20.98 6.51
N THR A 278 -27.98 -22.13 6.21
CA THR A 278 -29.38 -22.23 5.74
C THR A 278 -30.35 -22.40 6.89
N ASN A 279 -29.90 -22.87 8.05
CA ASN A 279 -30.72 -22.98 9.26
C ASN A 279 -30.81 -21.62 9.96
N PRO A 280 -32.01 -21.06 10.19
CA PRO A 280 -32.17 -19.75 10.82
C PRO A 280 -31.56 -19.66 12.23
N ALA A 281 -31.58 -20.73 13.02
CA ALA A 281 -31.00 -20.73 14.38
C ALA A 281 -29.48 -20.66 14.33
N GLU A 282 -28.84 -21.39 13.41
CA GLU A 282 -27.38 -21.34 13.20
C GLU A 282 -26.95 -19.96 12.65
N LEU A 283 -27.72 -19.42 11.72
CA LEU A 283 -27.49 -18.10 11.15
C LEU A 283 -27.59 -17.01 12.23
N ALA A 284 -28.60 -17.07 13.09
CA ALA A 284 -28.76 -16.14 14.20
C ALA A 284 -27.56 -16.20 15.16
N THR A 285 -27.13 -17.40 15.53
CA THR A 285 -25.94 -17.58 16.38
C THR A 285 -24.66 -17.05 15.73
N ALA A 286 -24.49 -17.27 14.43
CA ALA A 286 -23.35 -16.75 13.69
C ALA A 286 -23.35 -15.20 13.65
N TYR A 287 -24.51 -14.57 13.43
CA TYR A 287 -24.65 -13.12 13.48
C TYR A 287 -24.42 -12.53 14.87
N ASP A 288 -24.79 -13.24 15.94
CA ASP A 288 -24.47 -12.81 17.31
C ASP A 288 -22.96 -12.72 17.52
N PHE A 289 -22.21 -13.71 17.05
CA PHE A 289 -20.75 -13.65 17.13
C PHE A 289 -20.14 -12.55 16.24
N VAL A 290 -20.67 -12.33 15.04
CA VAL A 290 -20.23 -11.23 14.17
C VAL A 290 -20.55 -9.88 14.79
N SER A 291 -21.72 -9.71 15.41
CA SER A 291 -22.08 -8.51 16.15
C SER A 291 -21.12 -8.24 17.32
N GLN A 292 -20.75 -9.27 18.09
CA GLN A 292 -19.74 -9.13 19.13
C GLN A 292 -18.37 -8.76 18.56
N ALA A 293 -17.98 -9.32 17.43
CA ALA A 293 -16.74 -8.95 16.74
C ALA A 293 -16.76 -7.47 16.32
N ASP A 294 -17.87 -6.97 15.77
CA ASP A 294 -18.04 -5.57 15.39
C ASP A 294 -17.87 -4.61 16.59
N VAL A 295 -18.46 -4.98 17.74
CA VAL A 295 -18.28 -4.21 19.00
C VAL A 295 -16.80 -4.17 19.42
N PHE A 296 -16.08 -5.30 19.35
CA PHE A 296 -14.64 -5.30 19.65
C PHE A 296 -13.87 -4.46 18.63
N ARG A 297 -14.19 -4.59 17.32
CA ARG A 297 -13.57 -3.81 16.27
C ARG A 297 -13.74 -2.30 16.47
N GLY A 298 -14.95 -1.86 16.81
CA GLY A 298 -15.24 -0.44 17.09
C GLY A 298 -14.50 0.12 18.31
N ARG A 299 -14.05 -0.75 19.22
CA ARG A 299 -13.26 -0.38 20.40
C ARG A 299 -11.74 -0.43 20.17
N ILE A 300 -11.27 -1.06 19.08
CA ILE A 300 -9.87 -1.08 18.70
C ILE A 300 -9.51 0.29 18.15
N GLY A 301 -8.81 1.08 18.94
CA GLY A 301 -8.15 2.32 18.52
C GLY A 301 -6.64 2.15 18.57
N THR A 302 -5.91 3.25 18.57
CA THR A 302 -4.43 3.24 18.66
C THR A 302 -3.89 2.63 19.95
N GLU A 303 -4.70 2.58 21.03
CA GLU A 303 -4.26 2.15 22.36
C GLU A 303 -4.74 0.73 22.76
N HIS A 304 -5.76 0.18 22.08
CA HIS A 304 -6.45 -1.04 22.53
C HIS A 304 -6.25 -2.24 21.59
N TRP A 305 -5.07 -2.37 21.00
CA TRP A 305 -4.72 -3.49 20.10
C TRP A 305 -4.91 -4.89 20.73
N HIS A 306 -4.84 -5.00 22.07
CA HIS A 306 -5.09 -6.26 22.77
C HIS A 306 -6.50 -6.83 22.55
N LEU A 307 -7.48 -5.99 22.15
CA LEU A 307 -8.84 -6.42 21.81
C LEU A 307 -8.92 -7.21 20.50
N LEU A 308 -7.90 -7.12 19.65
CA LEU A 308 -7.86 -7.82 18.36
C LEU A 308 -7.99 -9.34 18.52
N LYS A 309 -7.43 -9.92 19.59
CA LYS A 309 -7.58 -11.34 19.89
C LYS A 309 -9.05 -11.75 20.14
N TYR A 310 -9.84 -10.87 20.76
CA TYR A 310 -11.26 -11.14 21.01
C TYR A 310 -12.08 -10.98 19.74
N PHE A 311 -11.75 -9.99 18.88
CA PHE A 311 -12.29 -9.84 17.55
C PHE A 311 -12.12 -11.13 16.73
N PHE A 312 -10.89 -11.65 16.62
CA PHE A 312 -10.62 -12.89 15.89
C PHE A 312 -11.30 -14.11 16.53
N ASN A 313 -11.37 -14.17 17.85
CA ASN A 313 -12.03 -15.27 18.53
C ASN A 313 -13.54 -15.30 18.24
N CYS A 314 -14.20 -14.14 18.24
CA CYS A 314 -15.62 -14.05 17.89
C CYS A 314 -15.87 -14.46 16.43
N LEU A 315 -15.05 -13.96 15.49
CA LEU A 315 -15.14 -14.36 14.08
C LEU A 315 -14.92 -15.86 13.90
N SER A 316 -13.93 -16.43 14.59
CA SER A 316 -13.67 -17.88 14.52
C SER A 316 -14.85 -18.71 15.01
N LYS A 317 -15.55 -18.24 16.05
CA LYS A 317 -16.79 -18.89 16.53
C LYS A 317 -17.91 -18.75 15.51
N ALA A 318 -18.04 -17.60 14.84
CA ALA A 318 -19.04 -17.42 13.79
C ALA A 318 -18.85 -18.39 12.61
N ALA A 319 -17.60 -18.70 12.25
CA ALA A 319 -17.29 -19.68 11.21
C ALA A 319 -17.60 -21.12 11.64
N ALA A 320 -17.46 -21.45 12.92
CA ALA A 320 -17.52 -22.80 13.47
C ALA A 320 -18.85 -23.15 14.18
N VAL A 321 -19.95 -22.42 13.93
CA VAL A 321 -21.25 -22.64 14.59
C VAL A 321 -21.77 -24.06 14.39
N ASN A 322 -21.67 -24.58 13.15
CA ASN A 322 -21.99 -26.00 12.88
C ASN A 322 -21.09 -26.56 11.76
N PRO A 323 -19.97 -27.22 12.12
CA PRO A 323 -19.06 -27.80 11.14
C PRO A 323 -19.65 -28.94 10.30
N GLN A 324 -20.73 -29.57 10.76
CA GLN A 324 -21.33 -30.71 10.06
C GLN A 324 -22.35 -30.34 9.01
N SER A 325 -22.93 -29.14 9.07
CA SER A 325 -23.92 -28.65 8.11
C SER A 325 -23.24 -27.91 6.94
N TYR A 326 -22.10 -28.39 6.50
CA TYR A 326 -21.28 -27.77 5.47
C TYR A 326 -21.90 -27.92 4.07
N LYS A 327 -22.32 -26.79 3.49
CA LYS A 327 -22.50 -26.71 2.04
C LYS A 327 -21.24 -26.14 1.41
N PRO A 328 -20.75 -26.71 0.27
CA PRO A 328 -19.64 -26.11 -0.46
C PRO A 328 -19.95 -24.66 -0.78
N PHE A 329 -19.04 -23.77 -0.41
CA PHE A 329 -19.21 -22.34 -0.67
C PHE A 329 -18.67 -22.03 -2.07
N GLU A 330 -19.57 -21.97 -3.05
CA GLU A 330 -19.18 -21.85 -4.48
C GLU A 330 -18.88 -20.43 -4.90
N PHE A 331 -19.50 -19.43 -4.29
CA PHE A 331 -19.37 -18.03 -4.73
C PHE A 331 -19.34 -17.03 -3.57
N ILE A 332 -18.31 -16.19 -3.56
CA ILE A 332 -18.17 -15.05 -2.64
C ILE A 332 -18.61 -13.79 -3.38
N SER A 333 -19.64 -13.11 -2.86
CA SER A 333 -19.99 -11.81 -3.42
C SER A 333 -19.31 -10.69 -2.64
N PRO A 334 -18.83 -9.66 -3.34
CA PRO A 334 -18.36 -8.45 -2.67
C PRO A 334 -19.47 -7.81 -1.85
N PRO A 335 -19.17 -7.13 -0.73
CA PRO A 335 -20.17 -6.50 0.11
C PRO A 335 -21.04 -5.52 -0.69
N ILE A 336 -22.36 -5.68 -0.60
CA ILE A 336 -23.34 -4.85 -1.32
C ILE A 336 -23.14 -3.37 -0.98
N ARG A 337 -22.80 -3.07 0.29
CA ARG A 337 -22.51 -1.71 0.74
C ARG A 337 -21.34 -1.09 -0.03
N ILE A 338 -20.24 -1.80 -0.23
CA ILE A 338 -19.07 -1.32 -0.97
C ILE A 338 -19.43 -1.07 -2.44
N ILE A 339 -20.14 -2.01 -3.06
CA ILE A 339 -20.62 -1.87 -4.46
C ILE A 339 -21.53 -0.65 -4.60
N THR A 340 -22.48 -0.47 -3.68
CA THR A 340 -23.41 0.65 -3.69
C THR A 340 -22.67 1.98 -3.50
N LEU A 341 -21.70 2.03 -2.59
CA LEU A 341 -20.86 3.20 -2.38
C LEU A 341 -20.03 3.55 -3.61
N PHE A 342 -19.52 2.54 -4.31
CA PHE A 342 -18.80 2.76 -5.57
C PHE A 342 -19.71 3.33 -6.66
N TRP A 343 -20.85 2.73 -6.92
CA TRP A 343 -21.80 3.19 -7.96
C TRP A 343 -22.41 4.55 -7.66
N THR A 344 -22.59 4.89 -6.38
CA THR A 344 -23.16 6.18 -5.97
C THR A 344 -22.12 7.28 -5.76
N LYS A 345 -20.81 6.99 -5.93
CA LYS A 345 -19.72 7.96 -5.70
C LYS A 345 -19.95 9.27 -6.46
N GLY A 346 -20.22 9.22 -7.76
CA GLY A 346 -20.46 10.41 -8.57
C GLY A 346 -21.67 11.22 -8.10
N LYS A 347 -22.79 10.53 -7.75
CA LYS A 347 -23.98 11.18 -7.22
C LYS A 347 -23.73 11.86 -5.88
N ARG A 348 -22.96 11.22 -4.98
CA ARG A 348 -22.61 11.79 -3.68
C ARG A 348 -21.70 13.01 -3.83
N THR A 349 -20.68 12.94 -4.68
CA THR A 349 -19.79 14.08 -4.95
C THR A 349 -20.55 15.29 -5.48
N MET A 350 -21.52 15.07 -6.38
CA MET A 350 -22.38 16.13 -6.91
C MET A 350 -23.26 16.74 -5.80
N LEU A 351 -23.87 15.89 -4.97
CA LEU A 351 -24.68 16.33 -3.84
C LEU A 351 -23.83 17.11 -2.82
N ASP A 352 -22.64 16.65 -2.54
CA ASP A 352 -21.71 17.33 -1.62
C ASP A 352 -21.31 18.71 -2.14
N ALA A 353 -21.07 18.87 -3.43
CA ALA A 353 -20.81 20.17 -4.05
C ALA A 353 -22.01 21.12 -3.89
N ILE A 354 -23.23 20.63 -4.14
CA ILE A 354 -24.47 21.38 -3.98
C ILE A 354 -24.67 21.82 -2.51
N CYS A 355 -24.50 20.87 -1.55
CA CYS A 355 -24.62 21.16 -0.14
C CYS A 355 -23.56 22.18 0.35
N GLY A 356 -22.34 22.10 -0.20
CA GLY A 356 -21.29 23.08 0.06
C GLY A 356 -21.68 24.50 -0.37
N LYS A 357 -22.29 24.66 -1.54
CA LYS A 357 -22.78 25.96 -2.05
C LYS A 357 -23.93 26.49 -1.21
N ILE A 358 -24.90 25.66 -0.84
CA ILE A 358 -26.00 26.05 0.05
C ILE A 358 -25.45 26.44 1.43
N GLY A 359 -24.55 25.62 1.98
CA GLY A 359 -23.95 25.89 3.29
C GLY A 359 -23.20 27.21 3.34
N ALA A 360 -22.45 27.55 2.28
CA ALA A 360 -21.74 28.81 2.17
C ALA A 360 -22.66 30.04 2.10
N GLN A 361 -23.79 29.93 1.38
CA GLN A 361 -24.73 31.06 1.24
C GLN A 361 -25.69 31.21 2.42
N CYS A 362 -26.09 30.11 3.06
CA CYS A 362 -27.05 30.12 4.16
C CYS A 362 -26.38 30.05 5.53
N HIS A 363 -25.04 29.97 5.59
CA HIS A 363 -24.27 29.80 6.83
C HIS A 363 -24.71 28.59 7.67
N VAL A 364 -25.01 27.48 7.02
CA VAL A 364 -25.44 26.24 7.67
C VAL A 364 -24.45 25.12 7.46
N SER A 365 -24.50 24.10 8.33
CA SER A 365 -23.68 22.90 8.18
C SER A 365 -24.07 22.13 6.91
N HIS A 366 -23.12 21.33 6.40
CA HIS A 366 -23.36 20.45 5.26
C HIS A 366 -24.53 19.48 5.51
N ALA A 367 -24.66 18.94 6.72
CA ALA A 367 -25.73 18.06 7.12
C ALA A 367 -27.10 18.77 7.09
N THR A 368 -27.18 19.99 7.65
CA THR A 368 -28.39 20.84 7.61
C THR A 368 -28.75 21.20 6.16
N ALA A 369 -27.76 21.59 5.35
CA ALA A 369 -27.99 21.89 3.93
C ALA A 369 -28.61 20.68 3.21
N LYS A 370 -28.11 19.47 3.46
CA LYS A 370 -28.60 18.23 2.85
C LYS A 370 -30.00 17.86 3.27
N HIS A 371 -30.33 17.94 4.57
CA HIS A 371 -31.60 17.46 5.09
C HIS A 371 -32.71 18.51 4.99
N ASP A 372 -32.40 19.79 5.24
CA ASP A 372 -33.41 20.83 5.37
C ASP A 372 -33.57 21.70 4.12
N PHE A 373 -32.50 21.89 3.33
CA PHE A 373 -32.54 22.79 2.18
C PHE A 373 -32.71 22.05 0.85
N VAL A 374 -31.93 20.99 0.61
CA VAL A 374 -31.97 20.26 -0.69
C VAL A 374 -33.36 19.80 -1.09
N PRO A 375 -34.23 19.25 -0.21
CA PRO A 375 -35.58 18.85 -0.59
C PRO A 375 -36.41 20.01 -1.10
N PHE A 376 -36.35 21.17 -0.45
CA PHE A 376 -37.13 22.36 -0.86
C PHE A 376 -36.58 22.97 -2.14
N VAL A 377 -35.26 23.11 -2.26
CA VAL A 377 -34.61 23.60 -3.47
C VAL A 377 -35.02 22.72 -4.69
N LYS A 378 -35.02 21.41 -4.52
CA LYS A 378 -35.47 20.46 -5.52
C LYS A 378 -36.91 20.72 -5.96
N GLU A 379 -37.83 20.82 -5.02
CA GLU A 379 -39.27 21.07 -5.33
C GLU A 379 -39.46 22.39 -6.10
N ILE A 380 -38.72 23.43 -5.71
CA ILE A 380 -38.80 24.74 -6.41
C ILE A 380 -38.23 24.61 -7.82
N LEU A 381 -37.09 23.95 -8.01
CA LEU A 381 -36.47 23.77 -9.33
C LEU A 381 -37.27 22.84 -10.27
N GLN A 382 -38.00 21.88 -9.75
CA GLN A 382 -38.91 21.05 -10.51
C GLN A 382 -40.10 21.83 -11.11
N LYS A 383 -40.59 22.82 -10.35
CA LYS A 383 -41.66 23.71 -10.80
C LYS A 383 -41.16 24.83 -11.71
N GLN A 384 -40.01 25.38 -11.43
CA GLN A 384 -39.44 26.53 -12.12
C GLN A 384 -37.92 26.41 -12.29
N LYS A 385 -37.48 25.85 -13.41
CA LYS A 385 -36.03 25.60 -13.70
C LYS A 385 -35.17 26.85 -13.69
N ALA A 386 -35.71 28.00 -14.10
CA ALA A 386 -35.00 29.29 -14.14
C ALA A 386 -35.27 30.13 -12.88
N SER A 387 -35.34 29.49 -11.71
CA SER A 387 -35.52 30.18 -10.43
C SER A 387 -34.35 31.09 -10.11
N PRO A 388 -34.59 32.28 -9.50
CA PRO A 388 -33.53 33.14 -8.95
C PRO A 388 -32.58 32.42 -8.00
N LEU A 389 -33.00 31.29 -7.39
CA LEU A 389 -32.16 30.45 -6.52
C LEU A 389 -30.94 29.87 -7.25
N VAL A 390 -31.04 29.59 -8.56
CA VAL A 390 -29.93 29.07 -9.36
C VAL A 390 -28.76 30.08 -9.38
N ALA A 391 -29.09 31.35 -9.62
CA ALA A 391 -28.11 32.42 -9.61
C ALA A 391 -27.56 32.69 -8.19
N TRP A 392 -28.44 32.66 -7.19
CA TRP A 392 -28.07 32.94 -5.80
C TRP A 392 -27.12 31.90 -5.21
N PHE A 393 -27.40 30.60 -5.42
CA PHE A 393 -26.52 29.50 -5.01
C PHE A 393 -25.37 29.25 -5.97
N LYS A 394 -25.32 29.89 -7.12
CA LYS A 394 -24.33 29.67 -8.20
C LYS A 394 -24.31 28.22 -8.66
N PHE A 395 -25.48 27.62 -8.83
CA PHE A 395 -25.59 26.26 -9.36
C PHE A 395 -25.20 26.20 -10.81
N THR A 396 -24.48 25.14 -11.19
CA THR A 396 -24.20 24.83 -12.61
C THR A 396 -25.42 24.17 -13.26
N PRO A 397 -25.55 24.22 -14.59
CA PRO A 397 -26.62 23.52 -15.30
C PRO A 397 -26.70 22.03 -14.97
N GLU A 398 -25.55 21.38 -14.76
CA GLU A 398 -25.44 19.97 -14.39
C GLU A 398 -26.00 19.71 -12.98
N GLU A 399 -25.71 20.59 -12.03
CA GLU A 399 -26.22 20.50 -10.66
C GLU A 399 -27.75 20.71 -10.60
N VAL A 400 -28.28 21.62 -11.40
CA VAL A 400 -29.74 21.85 -11.54
C VAL A 400 -30.41 20.62 -12.13
N ASP A 401 -29.88 20.06 -13.21
CA ASP A 401 -30.39 18.82 -13.82
C ASP A 401 -30.31 17.63 -12.88
N PHE A 402 -29.23 17.53 -12.10
CA PHE A 402 -29.07 16.49 -11.07
C PHE A 402 -30.16 16.61 -9.99
N LEU A 403 -30.40 17.82 -9.44
CA LEU A 403 -31.44 18.07 -8.43
C LEU A 403 -32.82 17.73 -8.91
N ILE A 404 -33.16 18.08 -10.18
CA ILE A 404 -34.47 17.80 -10.78
C ILE A 404 -34.66 16.29 -10.96
N LYS A 405 -33.67 15.57 -11.43
CA LYS A 405 -33.72 14.12 -11.72
C LYS A 405 -33.55 13.24 -10.49
N MET A 406 -33.14 13.80 -9.35
CA MET A 406 -32.90 13.04 -8.13
C MET A 406 -34.20 12.47 -7.59
N ASN A 407 -34.37 11.14 -7.58
CA ASN A 407 -35.48 10.46 -6.93
C ASN A 407 -35.45 10.67 -5.42
N ARG A 408 -36.58 10.48 -4.72
CA ARG A 408 -36.68 10.61 -3.25
C ARG A 408 -35.57 9.80 -2.58
N PHE A 409 -34.98 10.39 -1.53
CA PHE A 409 -34.02 9.74 -0.63
C PHE A 409 -34.56 8.47 -0.03
#